data_e248a7e4ddd8cf2f1deac3edbc4df372
#
_entry.id   e248a7e4ddd8cf2f1deac3edbc4df372
#
_cell.length_a   1.000
_cell.length_b   1.000
_cell.length_c   1.000
_cell.angle_alpha   90.00
_cell.angle_beta   90.00
_cell.angle_gamma   90.00
#
_symmetry.space_group_name_H-M   'P 1'
#
loop_
_entity.id
_entity.type
_entity.pdbx_description
1 polymer ?
#
loop_
_entity_poly.entity_id
_entity_poly.type
_entity_poly.pdbx_seq_one_letter_code
_entity_poly.pdbx_strand_id
1 'polypeptide(L)'
;LTYSELEKKSYEYGNYLLNMGLKKGDKVIIFVQMNVYLYEIMISLFRNGIIAVFVDPHAGFKYVDMCCELVKPNAVIAKNIHMFYLCLSKSIRNIKKKITVESMIKNKVNCETRIPVNETRENFINTDALITFTSGTTGVPKVIVRTQKFLIDQHKIIDTLISDSNNTVIMTSLPIFLLSHLA
;
A
#
# COMPACT_ATOMS: atom_id res chain seq x y z
N LEU A 1 -2.05 -7.31 -18.20
CA LEU A 1 -2.42 -5.96 -17.73
C LEU A 1 -1.55 -4.93 -18.41
N THR A 2 -2.15 -3.98 -19.11
CA THR A 2 -1.46 -2.83 -19.70
C THR A 2 -1.32 -1.70 -18.68
N TYR A 3 -0.40 -0.76 -18.94
CA TYR A 3 -0.28 0.44 -18.10
C TYR A 3 -1.56 1.27 -18.08
N SER A 4 -2.27 1.37 -19.20
CA SER A 4 -3.56 2.08 -19.30
C SER A 4 -4.65 1.43 -18.45
N GLU A 5 -4.71 0.09 -18.44
CA GLU A 5 -5.64 -0.66 -17.58
C GLU A 5 -5.29 -0.47 -16.10
N LEU A 6 -4.00 -0.53 -15.75
CA LEU A 6 -3.53 -0.30 -14.39
C LEU A 6 -3.85 1.12 -13.92
N GLU A 7 -3.65 2.11 -14.78
CA GLU A 7 -4.00 3.50 -14.49
C GLU A 7 -5.50 3.66 -14.24
N LYS A 8 -6.35 3.15 -15.14
CA LYS A 8 -7.81 3.17 -14.99
C LYS A 8 -8.24 2.52 -13.67
N LYS A 9 -7.71 1.33 -13.36
CA LYS A 9 -8.01 0.62 -12.11
C LYS A 9 -7.59 1.39 -10.88
N SER A 10 -6.45 2.06 -10.93
CA SER A 10 -5.99 2.86 -9.80
C SER A 10 -6.91 4.05 -9.50
N TYR A 11 -7.57 4.63 -10.50
CA TYR A 11 -8.61 5.64 -10.30
C TYR A 11 -9.90 5.04 -9.73
N GLU A 12 -10.37 3.91 -10.28
CA GLU A 12 -11.58 3.23 -9.80
C GLU A 12 -11.46 2.89 -8.30
N TYR A 13 -10.32 2.30 -7.90
CA TYR A 13 -10.06 1.95 -6.51
C TYR A 13 -9.81 3.19 -5.63
N GLY A 14 -9.12 4.20 -6.16
CA GLY A 14 -8.92 5.46 -5.45
C GLY A 14 -10.25 6.13 -5.08
N ASN A 15 -11.17 6.25 -6.03
CA ASN A 15 -12.49 6.81 -5.79
C ASN A 15 -13.29 5.97 -4.77
N TYR A 16 -13.21 4.64 -4.87
CA TYR A 16 -13.85 3.76 -3.88
C TYR A 16 -13.31 4.03 -2.47
N LEU A 17 -11.99 4.14 -2.30
CA LEU A 17 -11.35 4.39 -1.01
C LEU A 17 -11.75 5.76 -0.42
N LEU A 18 -11.79 6.79 -1.26
CA LEU A 18 -12.25 8.13 -0.86
C LEU A 18 -13.73 8.11 -0.44
N ASN A 19 -14.60 7.38 -1.17
CA ASN A 19 -16.00 7.22 -0.81
C ASN A 19 -16.18 6.44 0.51
N MET A 20 -15.25 5.54 0.86
CA MET A 20 -15.18 4.90 2.18
C MET A 20 -14.70 5.87 3.27
N GLY A 21 -14.47 7.13 2.93
CA GLY A 21 -14.05 8.19 3.85
C GLY A 21 -12.57 8.11 4.25
N LEU A 22 -11.72 7.49 3.43
CA LEU A 22 -10.28 7.64 3.54
C LEU A 22 -9.84 8.97 2.95
N LYS A 23 -8.78 9.53 3.50
CA LYS A 23 -8.24 10.83 3.08
C LYS A 23 -6.72 10.80 3.09
N LYS A 24 -6.10 11.80 2.49
CA LYS A 24 -4.65 12.01 2.51
C LYS A 24 -4.10 11.93 3.93
N GLY A 25 -2.98 11.22 4.08
CA GLY A 25 -2.31 10.97 5.34
C GLY A 25 -2.89 9.81 6.16
N ASP A 26 -4.06 9.26 5.78
CA ASP A 26 -4.57 8.05 6.40
C ASP A 26 -3.63 6.86 6.13
N LYS A 27 -3.46 6.01 7.13
CA LYS A 27 -2.59 4.82 7.07
C LYS A 27 -3.45 3.58 6.87
N VAL A 28 -3.13 2.79 5.85
CA VAL A 28 -3.88 1.61 5.47
C VAL A 28 -2.99 0.37 5.49
N ILE A 29 -3.28 -0.57 6.38
CA ILE A 29 -2.58 -1.86 6.38
C ILE A 29 -3.07 -2.72 5.22
N ILE A 30 -2.11 -3.34 4.50
CA ILE A 30 -2.38 -4.16 3.34
C ILE A 30 -1.97 -5.60 3.62
N PHE A 31 -2.95 -6.50 3.62
CA PHE A 31 -2.76 -7.95 3.68
C PHE A 31 -3.26 -8.60 2.39
N VAL A 32 -2.66 -8.19 1.28
CA VAL A 32 -2.95 -8.71 -0.06
C VAL A 32 -1.69 -9.40 -0.58
N GLN A 33 -1.83 -10.63 -1.09
CA GLN A 33 -0.74 -11.36 -1.71
C GLN A 33 -0.22 -10.62 -2.95
N MET A 34 1.04 -10.87 -3.31
CA MET A 34 1.67 -10.29 -4.49
C MET A 34 0.95 -10.76 -5.76
N ASN A 35 0.15 -9.90 -6.33
CA ASN A 35 -0.60 -10.09 -7.55
C ASN A 35 -1.01 -8.73 -8.14
N VAL A 36 -1.69 -8.73 -9.26
CA VAL A 36 -2.14 -7.52 -9.96
C VAL A 36 -2.95 -6.58 -9.05
N TYR A 37 -3.84 -7.11 -8.21
CA TYR A 37 -4.66 -6.29 -7.30
C TYR A 37 -3.82 -5.51 -6.29
N LEU A 38 -2.70 -6.06 -5.83
CA LEU A 38 -1.82 -5.36 -4.92
C LEU A 38 -1.25 -4.09 -5.56
N TYR A 39 -0.80 -4.17 -6.82
CA TYR A 39 -0.28 -3.01 -7.54
C TYR A 39 -1.36 -1.97 -7.83
N GLU A 40 -2.56 -2.40 -8.24
CA GLU A 40 -3.71 -1.52 -8.46
C GLU A 40 -4.07 -0.76 -7.16
N ILE A 41 -4.09 -1.45 -6.02
CA ILE A 41 -4.37 -0.86 -4.71
C ILE A 41 -3.24 0.11 -4.31
N MET A 42 -1.99 -0.29 -4.43
CA MET A 42 -0.86 0.57 -4.05
C MET A 42 -0.85 1.87 -4.83
N ILE A 43 -1.01 1.81 -6.16
CA ILE A 43 -1.03 3.00 -7.00
C ILE A 43 -2.24 3.87 -6.64
N SER A 44 -3.40 3.28 -6.32
CA SER A 44 -4.57 4.02 -5.89
C SER A 44 -4.34 4.77 -4.57
N LEU A 45 -3.65 4.14 -3.61
CA LEU A 45 -3.28 4.77 -2.34
C LEU A 45 -2.29 5.92 -2.57
N PHE A 46 -1.21 5.67 -3.31
CA PHE A 46 -0.18 6.66 -3.59
C PHE A 46 -0.74 7.89 -4.30
N ARG A 47 -1.62 7.71 -5.30
CA ARG A 47 -2.29 8.81 -6.01
C ARG A 47 -3.12 9.72 -5.11
N ASN A 48 -3.68 9.16 -4.04
CA ASN A 48 -4.53 9.88 -3.10
C ASN A 48 -3.77 10.33 -1.83
N GLY A 49 -2.45 10.19 -1.79
CA GLY A 49 -1.63 10.52 -0.63
C GLY A 49 -1.99 9.70 0.61
N ILE A 50 -2.56 8.51 0.42
CA ILE A 50 -2.86 7.55 1.48
C ILE A 50 -1.64 6.66 1.68
N ILE A 51 -1.26 6.44 2.92
CA ILE A 51 -0.02 5.74 3.28
C ILE A 51 -0.26 4.24 3.32
N ALA A 52 0.44 3.49 2.46
CA ALA A 52 0.44 2.04 2.49
C ALA A 52 1.28 1.52 3.66
N VAL A 53 0.76 0.58 4.45
CA VAL A 53 1.47 -0.02 5.58
C VAL A 53 1.57 -1.53 5.34
N PHE A 54 2.79 -2.04 5.26
CA PHE A 54 3.05 -3.47 5.13
C PHE A 54 3.57 -4.05 6.42
N VAL A 55 2.87 -5.08 6.90
CA VAL A 55 3.26 -5.88 8.06
C VAL A 55 3.38 -7.33 7.62
N ASP A 56 4.40 -8.03 8.06
CA ASP A 56 4.54 -9.45 7.79
C ASP A 56 3.46 -10.26 8.53
N PRO A 57 2.50 -10.88 7.84
CA PRO A 57 1.45 -11.67 8.49
C PRO A 57 1.98 -12.95 9.14
N HIS A 58 3.16 -13.44 8.73
CA HIS A 58 3.78 -14.65 9.28
C HIS A 58 4.51 -14.41 10.61
N ALA A 59 4.77 -13.16 10.97
CA ALA A 59 5.38 -12.81 12.25
C ALA A 59 4.45 -13.00 13.46
N GLY A 60 3.19 -13.39 13.22
CA GLY A 60 2.18 -13.69 14.25
C GLY A 60 1.42 -12.46 14.74
N PHE A 61 0.28 -12.71 15.39
CA PHE A 61 -0.66 -11.65 15.78
C PHE A 61 -0.07 -10.65 16.77
N LYS A 62 0.77 -11.12 17.71
CA LYS A 62 1.43 -10.22 18.67
C LYS A 62 2.28 -9.17 17.98
N TYR A 63 3.01 -9.55 16.93
CA TYR A 63 3.81 -8.63 16.13
C TYR A 63 2.93 -7.66 15.34
N VAL A 64 1.85 -8.17 14.73
CA VAL A 64 0.86 -7.34 14.03
C VAL A 64 0.25 -6.31 14.98
N ASP A 65 -0.13 -6.71 16.21
CA ASP A 65 -0.68 -5.82 17.21
C ASP A 65 0.30 -4.71 17.59
N MET A 66 1.58 -5.05 17.83
CA MET A 66 2.65 -4.07 18.10
C MET A 66 2.83 -3.08 16.93
N CYS A 67 2.85 -3.55 15.70
CA CYS A 67 2.91 -2.69 14.51
C CYS A 67 1.71 -1.74 14.44
N CYS A 68 0.50 -2.24 14.68
CA CYS A 68 -0.72 -1.43 14.70
C CYS A 68 -0.69 -0.36 15.79
N GLU A 69 -0.20 -0.68 16.98
CA GLU A 69 -0.06 0.27 18.08
C GLU A 69 0.89 1.41 17.74
N LEU A 70 1.99 1.11 17.03
CA LEU A 70 2.98 2.11 16.60
C LEU A 70 2.42 3.05 15.54
N VAL A 71 1.72 2.52 14.51
CA VAL A 71 1.31 3.34 13.36
C VAL A 71 -0.13 3.83 13.44
N LYS A 72 -0.98 3.21 14.26
CA LYS A 72 -2.41 3.53 14.45
C LYS A 72 -3.16 3.64 13.11
N PRO A 73 -3.33 2.51 12.40
CA PRO A 73 -3.90 2.52 11.06
C PRO A 73 -5.39 2.91 11.06
N ASN A 74 -5.83 3.61 10.01
CA ASN A 74 -7.19 4.06 9.80
C ASN A 74 -8.07 2.98 9.16
N ALA A 75 -7.44 2.11 8.35
CA ALA A 75 -8.12 1.02 7.66
C ALA A 75 -7.21 -0.19 7.47
N VAL A 76 -7.84 -1.32 7.11
CA VAL A 76 -7.17 -2.53 6.66
C VAL A 76 -7.80 -3.01 5.36
N ILE A 77 -6.94 -3.43 4.41
CA ILE A 77 -7.34 -4.05 3.13
C ILE A 77 -6.83 -5.48 3.11
N ALA A 78 -7.72 -6.44 2.86
CA ALA A 78 -7.38 -7.86 2.71
C ALA A 78 -8.37 -8.57 1.80
N LYS A 79 -8.08 -9.81 1.39
CA LYS A 79 -9.11 -10.69 0.81
C LYS A 79 -10.09 -11.13 1.88
N ASN A 80 -11.35 -11.42 1.51
CA ASN A 80 -12.41 -11.84 2.43
C ASN A 80 -11.96 -12.96 3.36
N ILE A 81 -11.37 -14.01 2.82
CA ILE A 81 -10.92 -15.17 3.60
C ILE A 81 -9.85 -14.80 4.63
N HIS A 82 -8.93 -13.91 4.26
CA HIS A 82 -7.87 -13.46 5.17
C HIS A 82 -8.40 -12.45 6.21
N MET A 83 -9.40 -11.65 5.86
CA MET A 83 -10.01 -10.68 6.78
C MET A 83 -10.57 -11.36 8.02
N PHE A 84 -11.25 -12.50 7.85
CA PHE A 84 -11.77 -13.28 8.98
C PHE A 84 -10.63 -13.72 9.93
N TYR A 85 -9.55 -14.27 9.39
CA TYR A 85 -8.39 -14.68 10.17
C TYR A 85 -7.70 -13.49 10.86
N LEU A 86 -7.52 -12.39 10.17
CA LEU A 86 -6.89 -11.18 10.70
C LEU A 86 -7.67 -10.55 11.86
N CYS A 87 -9.00 -10.74 11.92
CA CYS A 87 -9.82 -10.29 13.04
C CYS A 87 -9.54 -11.03 14.37
N LEU A 88 -8.70 -12.07 14.38
CA LEU A 88 -8.15 -12.66 15.60
C LEU A 88 -7.13 -11.73 16.28
N SER A 89 -6.44 -10.86 15.53
CA SER A 89 -5.65 -9.76 16.08
C SER A 89 -6.58 -8.75 16.77
N LYS A 90 -6.26 -8.39 18.00
CA LYS A 90 -7.03 -7.40 18.78
C LYS A 90 -7.01 -6.03 18.10
N SER A 91 -5.85 -5.60 17.60
CA SER A 91 -5.67 -4.32 16.97
C SER A 91 -6.42 -4.24 15.64
N ILE A 92 -6.34 -5.28 14.79
CA ILE A 92 -7.09 -5.34 13.52
C ILE A 92 -8.59 -5.33 13.77
N ARG A 93 -9.06 -6.06 14.77
CA ARG A 93 -10.49 -6.09 15.13
C ARG A 93 -11.02 -4.70 15.46
N ASN A 94 -10.22 -3.86 16.10
CA ASN A 94 -10.60 -2.50 16.51
C ASN A 94 -10.54 -1.47 15.37
N ILE A 95 -9.94 -1.79 14.23
CA ILE A 95 -9.94 -0.91 13.06
C ILE A 95 -11.37 -0.82 12.51
N LYS A 96 -11.90 0.40 12.44
CA LYS A 96 -13.29 0.63 12.01
C LYS A 96 -13.51 0.32 10.53
N LYS A 97 -12.54 0.67 9.67
CA LYS A 97 -12.66 0.51 8.22
C LYS A 97 -11.95 -0.77 7.78
N LYS A 98 -12.74 -1.82 7.53
CA LYS A 98 -12.27 -3.09 6.98
C LYS A 98 -12.75 -3.19 5.53
N ILE A 99 -11.82 -3.20 4.61
CA ILE A 99 -12.06 -3.16 3.16
C ILE A 99 -11.59 -4.48 2.58
N THR A 100 -12.43 -5.13 1.77
CA THR A 100 -12.03 -6.36 1.10
C THR A 100 -11.76 -6.09 -0.37
N VAL A 101 -10.79 -6.82 -0.94
CA VAL A 101 -10.46 -6.72 -2.37
C VAL A 101 -11.70 -6.99 -3.22
N GLU A 102 -12.50 -7.97 -2.80
CA GLU A 102 -13.75 -8.35 -3.46
C GLU A 102 -14.78 -7.21 -3.46
N SER A 103 -14.87 -6.44 -2.36
CA SER A 103 -15.75 -5.28 -2.30
C SER A 103 -15.29 -4.15 -3.22
N MET A 104 -13.97 -3.94 -3.35
CA MET A 104 -13.41 -2.97 -4.29
C MET A 104 -13.70 -3.35 -5.75
N ILE A 105 -13.59 -4.64 -6.08
CA ILE A 105 -13.89 -5.14 -7.43
C ILE A 105 -15.39 -5.01 -7.75
N LYS A 106 -16.27 -5.34 -6.79
CA LYS A 106 -17.72 -5.34 -6.99
C LYS A 106 -18.30 -3.92 -7.08
N ASN A 107 -17.81 -3.00 -6.26
CA ASN A 107 -18.36 -1.65 -6.14
C ASN A 107 -17.52 -0.63 -6.92
N LYS A 108 -17.22 -0.94 -8.18
CA LYS A 108 -16.51 -0.02 -9.06
C LYS A 108 -17.31 1.27 -9.20
N VAL A 109 -16.72 2.36 -8.78
CA VAL A 109 -17.29 3.69 -9.04
C VAL A 109 -16.85 4.08 -10.45
N ASN A 110 -17.82 4.32 -11.35
CA ASN A 110 -17.54 4.77 -12.70
C ASN A 110 -16.67 6.03 -12.65
N CYS A 111 -15.50 5.95 -13.28
CA CYS A 111 -14.49 7.01 -13.27
C CYS A 111 -14.77 8.05 -14.36
N GLU A 112 -15.88 8.75 -14.31
CA GLU A 112 -16.04 9.98 -15.12
C GLU A 112 -15.47 11.22 -14.43
N THR A 113 -15.24 11.17 -13.14
CA THR A 113 -14.66 12.28 -12.37
C THR A 113 -13.29 11.88 -11.80
N ARG A 114 -12.23 12.33 -12.47
CA ARG A 114 -10.93 12.48 -11.81
C ARG A 114 -11.15 13.46 -10.67
N ILE A 115 -11.10 13.01 -9.41
CA ILE A 115 -11.04 13.95 -8.29
C ILE A 115 -9.68 14.65 -8.44
N PRO A 116 -9.64 15.96 -8.80
CA PRO A 116 -8.37 16.63 -8.97
C PRO A 116 -7.70 16.69 -7.60
N VAL A 117 -6.51 16.14 -7.49
CA VAL A 117 -5.63 16.44 -6.36
C VAL A 117 -5.18 17.89 -6.60
N ASN A 118 -5.87 18.85 -5.97
CA ASN A 118 -5.59 20.30 -6.07
C ASN A 118 -4.28 20.69 -5.34
N GLU A 119 -3.27 19.82 -5.38
CA GLU A 119 -2.00 20.07 -4.72
C GLU A 119 -0.90 20.29 -5.75
N THR A 120 0.02 21.19 -5.44
CA THR A 120 1.24 21.34 -6.22
C THR A 120 2.02 20.03 -6.15
N ARG A 121 2.62 19.65 -7.29
CA ARG A 121 3.42 18.41 -7.41
C ARG A 121 4.51 18.32 -6.32
N GLU A 122 5.09 19.43 -5.93
CA GLU A 122 6.10 19.52 -4.88
C GLU A 122 5.58 19.14 -3.50
N ASN A 123 4.38 19.61 -3.14
CA ASN A 123 3.76 19.27 -1.86
C ASN A 123 3.35 17.80 -1.79
N PHE A 124 3.00 17.20 -2.92
CA PHE A 124 2.63 15.79 -2.99
C PHE A 124 3.86 14.87 -2.90
N ILE A 125 4.95 15.21 -3.56
CA ILE A 125 6.18 14.40 -3.61
C ILE A 125 6.79 14.19 -2.21
N ASN A 126 6.67 15.16 -1.32
CA ASN A 126 7.25 15.07 0.03
C ASN A 126 6.31 14.38 1.06
N THR A 127 5.15 13.85 0.62
CA THR A 127 4.26 13.12 1.53
C THR A 127 4.75 11.70 1.77
N ASP A 128 4.45 11.18 2.96
CA ASP A 128 4.66 9.76 3.28
C ASP A 128 3.83 8.88 2.33
N ALA A 129 4.43 7.82 1.82
CA ALA A 129 3.78 6.90 0.90
C ALA A 129 3.72 5.46 1.44
N LEU A 130 4.79 5.04 2.08
CA LEU A 130 4.97 3.64 2.47
C LEU A 130 5.55 3.53 3.88
N ILE A 131 4.95 2.67 4.69
CA ILE A 131 5.48 2.27 5.99
C ILE A 131 5.75 0.77 5.98
N THR A 132 6.94 0.40 6.43
CA THR A 132 7.35 -0.99 6.66
C THR A 132 7.98 -1.12 8.03
N PHE A 133 8.24 -2.35 8.45
CA PHE A 133 8.84 -2.64 9.74
C PHE A 133 10.06 -3.52 9.58
N THR A 134 11.06 -3.28 10.44
CA THR A 134 12.18 -4.20 10.61
C THR A 134 12.10 -4.84 11.99
N SER A 135 12.52 -6.10 12.07
CA SER A 135 12.71 -6.78 13.35
C SER A 135 13.92 -6.15 14.04
N GLY A 136 13.66 -5.28 15.01
CA GLY A 136 14.74 -4.79 15.87
C GLY A 136 15.37 -5.96 16.65
N THR A 137 16.68 -5.89 16.91
CA THR A 137 17.41 -6.85 17.77
C THR A 137 16.78 -7.03 19.15
N THR A 138 15.96 -6.08 19.57
CA THR A 138 15.20 -6.05 20.83
C THR A 138 13.82 -6.72 20.75
N GLY A 139 13.43 -7.29 19.61
CA GLY A 139 12.09 -7.87 19.40
C GLY A 139 10.96 -6.84 19.22
N VAL A 140 11.26 -5.56 19.33
CA VAL A 140 10.28 -4.48 19.08
C VAL A 140 10.39 -4.02 17.62
N PRO A 141 9.26 -3.95 16.88
CA PRO A 141 9.29 -3.47 15.50
C PRO A 141 9.81 -2.03 15.41
N LYS A 142 10.71 -1.77 14.45
CA LYS A 142 11.12 -0.40 14.10
C LYS A 142 10.37 0.04 12.86
N VAL A 143 9.73 1.20 12.91
CA VAL A 143 8.97 1.79 11.81
C VAL A 143 9.93 2.46 10.83
N ILE A 144 9.79 2.13 9.55
CA ILE A 144 10.51 2.79 8.46
C ILE A 144 9.48 3.47 7.57
N VAL A 145 9.60 4.78 7.41
CA VAL A 145 8.71 5.61 6.58
C VAL A 145 9.46 6.00 5.31
N ARG A 146 8.79 5.87 4.16
CA ARG A 146 9.30 6.32 2.86
C ARG A 146 8.31 7.28 2.22
N THR A 147 8.85 8.40 1.75
CA THR A 147 8.06 9.40 1.01
C THR A 147 7.87 8.99 -0.45
N GLN A 148 6.94 9.64 -1.15
CA GLN A 148 6.78 9.51 -2.60
C GLN A 148 8.11 9.82 -3.32
N LYS A 149 8.81 10.89 -2.90
CA LYS A 149 10.10 11.27 -3.45
C LYS A 149 11.12 10.14 -3.32
N PHE A 150 11.23 9.54 -2.15
CA PHE A 150 12.16 8.44 -1.91
C PHE A 150 11.90 7.27 -2.87
N LEU A 151 10.64 6.87 -3.07
CA LEU A 151 10.27 5.79 -3.98
C LEU A 151 10.61 6.11 -5.45
N ILE A 152 10.39 7.37 -5.87
CA ILE A 152 10.74 7.84 -7.22
C ILE A 152 12.25 7.83 -7.43
N ASP A 153 13.01 8.35 -6.47
CA ASP A 153 14.47 8.42 -6.56
C ASP A 153 15.08 7.00 -6.52
N GLN A 154 14.55 6.11 -5.69
CA GLN A 154 14.93 4.70 -5.66
C GLN A 154 14.68 4.02 -7.02
N HIS A 155 13.51 4.25 -7.64
CA HIS A 155 13.20 3.72 -8.97
C HIS A 155 14.22 4.19 -10.01
N LYS A 156 14.57 5.47 -10.03
CA LYS A 156 15.56 6.01 -10.99
C LYS A 156 16.93 5.33 -10.85
N ILE A 157 17.37 5.10 -9.62
CA ILE A 157 18.66 4.42 -9.36
C ILE A 157 18.59 2.96 -9.87
N ILE A 158 17.51 2.25 -9.54
CA ILE A 158 17.34 0.87 -9.99
C ILE A 158 17.26 0.79 -11.52
N ASP A 159 16.53 1.71 -12.14
CA ASP A 159 16.40 1.79 -13.60
C ASP A 159 17.75 1.97 -14.28
N THR A 160 18.62 2.84 -13.75
CA THR A 160 19.99 3.02 -14.26
C THR A 160 20.88 1.79 -14.12
N LEU A 161 20.59 0.90 -13.15
CA LEU A 161 21.38 -0.30 -12.89
C LEU A 161 20.90 -1.53 -13.70
N ILE A 162 19.60 -1.57 -14.03
CA ILE A 162 18.97 -2.75 -14.64
C ILE A 162 18.64 -2.54 -16.12
N SER A 163 18.42 -1.29 -16.56
CA SER A 163 17.99 -0.99 -17.94
C SER A 163 19.15 -1.01 -18.91
N ASP A 164 19.47 -2.20 -19.41
CA ASP A 164 20.50 -2.35 -20.48
C ASP A 164 19.90 -2.39 -21.90
N SER A 165 18.55 -2.45 -22.04
CA SER A 165 17.88 -2.44 -23.35
C SER A 165 16.38 -2.12 -23.25
N ASN A 166 15.80 -1.56 -24.32
CA ASN A 166 14.37 -1.19 -24.43
C ASN A 166 13.38 -2.38 -24.35
N ASN A 167 13.84 -3.62 -24.20
CA ASN A 167 13.02 -4.83 -24.20
C ASN A 167 13.30 -5.73 -22.97
N THR A 168 13.70 -5.16 -21.85
CA THR A 168 14.00 -5.93 -20.64
C THR A 168 12.72 -6.35 -19.93
N VAL A 169 12.55 -7.66 -19.73
CA VAL A 169 11.50 -8.22 -18.86
C VAL A 169 12.10 -8.45 -17.48
N ILE A 170 11.58 -7.75 -16.49
CA ILE A 170 12.03 -7.88 -15.10
C ILE A 170 11.12 -8.86 -14.38
N MET A 171 11.70 -9.95 -13.86
CA MET A 171 11.01 -10.90 -13.00
C MET A 171 11.51 -10.74 -11.56
N THR A 172 10.59 -10.54 -10.62
CA THR A 172 10.90 -10.51 -9.19
C THR A 172 10.09 -11.55 -8.43
N SER A 173 10.75 -12.30 -7.55
CA SER A 173 10.12 -13.25 -6.64
C SER A 173 10.08 -12.75 -5.20
N LEU A 174 10.67 -11.61 -4.92
CA LEU A 174 10.75 -11.06 -3.57
C LEU A 174 9.41 -10.46 -3.15
N PRO A 175 8.91 -10.76 -1.94
CA PRO A 175 7.75 -10.09 -1.38
C PRO A 175 7.98 -8.59 -1.29
N ILE A 176 6.94 -7.79 -1.59
CA ILE A 176 7.06 -6.33 -1.69
C ILE A 176 7.56 -5.67 -0.40
N PHE A 177 7.28 -6.26 0.76
CA PHE A 177 7.78 -5.76 2.04
C PHE A 177 9.29 -6.00 2.23
N LEU A 178 9.89 -6.96 1.51
CA LEU A 178 11.34 -7.20 1.51
C LEU A 178 12.09 -6.24 0.58
N LEU A 179 11.46 -5.71 -0.46
CA LEU A 179 12.04 -4.67 -1.30
C LEU A 179 12.38 -3.40 -0.50
N SER A 180 11.80 -3.27 0.67
CA SER A 180 12.11 -2.20 1.61
C SER A 180 13.49 -2.32 2.25
N HIS A 181 14.14 -3.47 2.15
CA HIS A 181 15.47 -3.72 2.72
C HIS A 181 16.60 -3.57 1.69
N LEU A 182 16.26 -3.35 0.40
CA LEU A 182 17.25 -3.13 -0.67
C LEU A 182 17.61 -1.64 -0.85
N ALA A 183 17.22 -0.81 0.10
CA ALA A 183 17.53 0.61 0.11
C ALA A 183 18.64 0.92 1.13
#